data_f74cb305fd3ac5833718b5b82d53e957
#
_entry.id   f74cb305fd3ac5833718b5b82d53e957
#
_cell.length_a   1.000
_cell.length_b   1.000
_cell.length_c   1.000
_cell.angle_alpha   90.00
_cell.angle_beta   90.00
_cell.angle_gamma   90.00
#
_symmetry.space_group_name_H-M   'P 1'
#
loop_
_entity.id
_entity.type
_entity.pdbx_description
1 polymer ?
#
loop_
_entity_poly.entity_id
_entity_poly.type
_entity_poly.pdbx_seq_one_letter_code
_entity_poly.pdbx_strand_id
1 'polypeptide(L)'
;CHHRNWQSDLYEAQTGAKAEFLGDSLYELSQEPNKLIAIDRVENIDRIIATLTPLVGDEVTLVRSQKDFLEIIARHVSKGDALEQLARQYGIGMEHIVSFGNAENDISMLSKTGYAVAVNNAVEHAKLVSREVCGHHNDDGVARWIEEHLL
;
A
#
# COMPACT_ATOMS: atom_id res chain seq x y z
N CYS A 1 9.23 12.68 12.07
CA CYS A 1 10.10 11.75 12.82
C CYS A 1 10.62 12.41 14.09
N HIS A 2 11.02 11.60 15.12
CA HIS A 2 11.63 12.14 16.34
C HIS A 2 13.04 12.68 16.04
N HIS A 3 13.92 11.83 15.50
CA HIS A 3 15.29 12.20 15.12
C HIS A 3 15.74 11.44 13.88
N ARG A 4 16.82 11.92 13.26
CA ARG A 4 17.40 11.30 12.08
C ARG A 4 17.97 9.92 12.39
N ASN A 5 17.68 8.95 11.55
CA ASN A 5 18.18 7.58 11.64
C ASN A 5 18.26 6.96 10.23
N TRP A 6 18.79 5.75 10.12
CA TRP A 6 18.95 5.09 8.83
C TRP A 6 17.60 4.78 8.15
N GLN A 7 16.52 4.60 8.91
CA GLN A 7 15.18 4.36 8.38
C GLN A 7 14.64 5.62 7.68
N SER A 8 14.83 6.79 8.31
CA SER A 8 14.43 8.06 7.69
C SER A 8 15.25 8.35 6.44
N ASP A 9 16.56 8.05 6.45
CA ASP A 9 17.42 8.23 5.28
C ASP A 9 17.01 7.29 4.13
N LEU A 10 16.68 6.03 4.44
CA LEU A 10 16.18 5.07 3.46
C LEU A 10 14.86 5.54 2.84
N TYR A 11 13.92 5.98 3.68
CA TYR A 11 12.63 6.47 3.22
C TYR A 11 12.77 7.70 2.32
N GLU A 12 13.59 8.68 2.72
CA GLU A 12 13.90 9.85 1.87
C GLU A 12 14.49 9.45 0.52
N ALA A 13 15.44 8.50 0.52
CA ALA A 13 16.10 8.04 -0.71
C ALA A 13 15.12 7.34 -1.67
N GLN A 14 14.18 6.56 -1.14
CA GLN A 14 13.22 5.82 -1.97
C GLN A 14 12.07 6.68 -2.48
N THR A 15 11.60 7.64 -1.67
CA THR A 15 10.37 8.39 -1.98
C THR A 15 10.63 9.80 -2.50
N GLY A 16 11.84 10.35 -2.30
CA GLY A 16 12.15 11.75 -2.55
C GLY A 16 11.54 12.72 -1.53
N ALA A 17 10.74 12.21 -0.57
CA ALA A 17 10.19 13.03 0.50
C ALA A 17 11.28 13.49 1.46
N LYS A 18 11.11 14.69 2.04
CA LYS A 18 12.00 15.20 3.08
C LYS A 18 11.42 14.96 4.45
N ALA A 19 12.18 14.32 5.33
CA ALA A 19 11.76 14.11 6.71
C ALA A 19 11.91 15.40 7.53
N GLU A 20 10.92 15.67 8.34
CA GLU A 20 10.98 16.69 9.38
C GLU A 20 11.29 16.03 10.74
N PHE A 21 12.26 16.59 11.48
CA PHE A 21 12.72 16.03 12.74
C PHE A 21 12.26 16.93 13.89
N LEU A 22 11.22 16.47 14.60
CA LEU A 22 10.48 17.27 15.58
C LEU A 22 10.96 17.07 17.02
N GLY A 23 11.83 16.09 17.28
CA GLY A 23 12.19 15.75 18.65
C GLY A 23 10.95 15.42 19.49
N ASP A 24 10.93 15.87 20.72
CA ASP A 24 9.80 15.62 21.66
C ASP A 24 8.48 16.25 21.21
N SER A 25 8.52 17.34 20.41
CA SER A 25 7.30 17.95 19.85
C SER A 25 6.51 17.01 18.92
N LEU A 26 7.10 15.90 18.51
CA LEU A 26 6.38 14.84 17.78
C LEU A 26 5.18 14.32 18.58
N TYR A 27 5.28 14.26 19.91
CA TYR A 27 4.23 13.75 20.80
C TYR A 27 3.20 14.82 21.18
N GLU A 28 3.43 16.05 20.79
CA GLU A 28 2.55 17.20 21.05
C GLU A 28 1.71 17.59 19.81
N LEU A 29 1.84 16.83 18.72
CA LEU A 29 1.07 17.09 17.51
C LEU A 29 -0.42 16.95 17.78
N SER A 30 -1.17 18.02 17.50
CA SER A 30 -2.64 18.02 17.59
C SER A 30 -3.33 17.36 16.41
N GLN A 31 -2.61 17.13 15.32
CA GLN A 31 -3.11 16.52 14.10
C GLN A 31 -2.75 15.03 14.08
N GLU A 32 -3.75 14.19 13.88
CA GLU A 32 -3.54 12.75 13.71
C GLU A 32 -2.77 12.46 12.41
N PRO A 33 -1.83 11.51 12.42
CA PRO A 33 -1.10 11.14 11.22
C PRO A 33 -2.00 10.34 10.27
N ASN A 34 -1.84 10.53 8.97
CA ASN A 34 -2.52 9.70 7.97
C ASN A 34 -2.08 8.24 8.03
N LYS A 35 -0.81 7.99 8.37
CA LYS A 35 -0.23 6.67 8.60
C LYS A 35 1.04 6.76 9.43
N LEU A 36 1.38 5.67 10.11
CA LEU A 36 2.69 5.45 10.69
C LEU A 36 3.42 4.39 9.86
N ILE A 37 4.74 4.49 9.78
CA ILE A 37 5.58 3.51 9.06
C ILE A 37 6.67 3.02 9.99
N ALA A 38 6.75 1.70 10.16
CA ALA A 38 7.90 1.04 10.76
C ALA A 38 8.76 0.46 9.63
N ILE A 39 10.06 0.72 9.69
CA ILE A 39 11.06 0.25 8.73
C ILE A 39 12.13 -0.48 9.50
N ASP A 40 12.34 -1.77 9.20
CA ASP A 40 13.40 -2.56 9.82
C ASP A 40 13.66 -3.83 8.98
N ARG A 41 14.61 -4.66 9.40
CA ARG A 41 14.83 -5.99 8.79
C ARG A 41 13.56 -6.82 8.87
N VAL A 42 13.38 -7.71 7.90
CA VAL A 42 12.16 -8.52 7.75
C VAL A 42 11.77 -9.23 9.05
N GLU A 43 12.76 -9.82 9.74
CA GLU A 43 12.53 -10.56 11.00
C GLU A 43 12.03 -9.65 12.14
N ASN A 44 12.45 -8.38 12.15
CA ASN A 44 11.99 -7.40 13.12
C ASN A 44 10.58 -6.92 12.77
N ILE A 45 10.28 -6.71 11.48
CA ILE A 45 8.91 -6.39 11.02
C ILE A 45 7.94 -7.51 11.41
N ASP A 46 8.31 -8.78 11.22
CA ASP A 46 7.48 -9.91 11.65
C ASP A 46 7.20 -9.89 13.16
N ARG A 47 8.22 -9.57 13.95
CA ARG A 47 8.08 -9.43 15.40
C ARG A 47 7.21 -8.25 15.80
N ILE A 48 7.35 -7.10 15.12
CA ILE A 48 6.52 -5.91 15.34
C ILE A 48 5.06 -6.25 15.06
N ILE A 49 4.76 -6.89 13.93
CA ILE A 49 3.39 -7.32 13.56
C ILE A 49 2.82 -8.24 14.64
N ALA A 50 3.55 -9.28 15.03
CA ALA A 50 3.12 -10.23 16.05
C ALA A 50 2.84 -9.56 17.41
N THR A 51 3.62 -8.54 17.75
CA THR A 51 3.48 -7.77 18.99
C THR A 51 2.31 -6.79 18.93
N LEU A 52 2.17 -6.06 17.83
CA LEU A 52 1.13 -5.03 17.70
C LEU A 52 -0.27 -5.62 17.50
N THR A 53 -0.39 -6.69 16.72
CA THR A 53 -1.71 -7.28 16.39
C THR A 53 -2.61 -7.48 17.62
N PRO A 54 -2.17 -8.10 18.73
CA PRO A 54 -3.02 -8.25 19.91
C PRO A 54 -3.25 -6.96 20.70
N LEU A 55 -2.41 -5.92 20.51
CA LEU A 55 -2.50 -4.66 21.25
C LEU A 55 -3.45 -3.67 20.60
N VAL A 56 -3.40 -3.57 19.27
CA VAL A 56 -4.20 -2.58 18.52
C VAL A 56 -5.53 -3.15 18.05
N GLY A 57 -5.70 -4.47 18.10
CA GLY A 57 -6.95 -5.14 17.73
C GLY A 57 -7.45 -4.68 16.36
N ASP A 58 -8.74 -4.32 16.36
CA ASP A 58 -9.43 -3.83 15.16
C ASP A 58 -9.39 -2.30 15.00
N GLU A 59 -8.62 -1.57 15.79
CA GLU A 59 -8.58 -0.09 15.72
C GLU A 59 -7.80 0.43 14.53
N VAL A 60 -6.80 -0.34 14.10
CA VAL A 60 -5.94 0.00 12.95
C VAL A 60 -5.78 -1.20 12.03
N THR A 61 -5.35 -0.93 10.81
CA THR A 61 -4.93 -1.95 9.84
C THR A 61 -3.40 -1.95 9.73
N LEU A 62 -2.80 -3.14 9.88
CA LEU A 62 -1.38 -3.37 9.68
C LEU A 62 -1.17 -3.88 8.26
N VAL A 63 -0.46 -3.13 7.42
CA VAL A 63 -0.25 -3.47 6.00
C VAL A 63 1.24 -3.53 5.71
N ARG A 64 1.69 -4.65 5.16
CA ARG A 64 3.05 -4.76 4.64
C ARG A 64 3.10 -4.25 3.21
N SER A 65 3.64 -3.04 3.00
CA SER A 65 3.77 -2.46 1.65
C SER A 65 5.04 -2.93 0.93
N GLN A 66 6.09 -3.28 1.69
CA GLN A 66 7.32 -3.93 1.23
C GLN A 66 7.76 -4.95 2.29
N LYS A 67 8.74 -5.79 1.97
CA LYS A 67 9.21 -6.84 2.91
C LYS A 67 9.68 -6.29 4.25
N ASP A 68 10.30 -5.12 4.23
CA ASP A 68 10.92 -4.39 5.34
C ASP A 68 10.13 -3.14 5.78
N PHE A 69 8.91 -2.94 5.25
CA PHE A 69 8.03 -1.82 5.56
C PHE A 69 6.68 -2.30 6.10
N LEU A 70 6.34 -1.85 7.29
CA LEU A 70 5.02 -2.01 7.88
C LEU A 70 4.33 -0.65 7.97
N GLU A 71 3.21 -0.51 7.32
CA GLU A 71 2.32 0.64 7.44
C GLU A 71 1.23 0.35 8.46
N ILE A 72 0.99 1.29 9.36
CA ILE A 72 -0.08 1.28 10.34
C ILE A 72 -1.03 2.39 9.91
N ILE A 73 -2.22 2.02 9.48
CA ILE A 73 -3.21 2.93 8.91
C ILE A 73 -4.53 2.83 9.68
N ALA A 74 -5.35 3.86 9.59
CA ALA A 74 -6.68 3.81 10.19
C ALA A 74 -7.50 2.65 9.64
N ARG A 75 -8.37 2.07 10.47
CA ARG A 75 -9.33 1.05 10.05
C ARG A 75 -10.17 1.58 8.88
N HIS A 76 -10.53 0.72 7.98
CA HIS A 76 -11.32 1.05 6.79
C HIS A 76 -10.63 1.99 5.78
N VAL A 77 -9.31 2.17 5.89
CA VAL A 77 -8.51 2.83 4.86
C VAL A 77 -7.81 1.77 4.02
N SER A 78 -8.19 1.68 2.76
CA SER A 78 -7.54 0.80 1.80
C SER A 78 -7.56 1.42 0.40
N LYS A 79 -6.72 0.92 -0.52
CA LYS A 79 -6.77 1.35 -1.92
C LYS A 79 -8.14 1.03 -2.56
N GLY A 80 -8.74 -0.09 -2.19
CA GLY A 80 -10.07 -0.47 -2.67
C GLY A 80 -11.17 0.47 -2.18
N ASP A 81 -11.15 0.87 -0.90
CA ASP A 81 -12.15 1.80 -0.36
C ASP A 81 -11.98 3.20 -0.95
N ALA A 82 -10.73 3.66 -1.11
CA ALA A 82 -10.45 4.93 -1.75
C ALA A 82 -10.92 4.96 -3.21
N LEU A 83 -10.65 3.89 -3.97
CA LEU A 83 -11.10 3.76 -5.36
C LEU A 83 -12.62 3.72 -5.45
N GLU A 84 -13.29 2.99 -4.57
CA GLU A 84 -14.76 2.93 -4.52
C GLU A 84 -15.38 4.30 -4.24
N GLN A 85 -14.80 5.07 -3.31
CA GLN A 85 -15.25 6.44 -3.05
C GLN A 85 -15.06 7.33 -4.26
N LEU A 86 -13.90 7.24 -4.93
CA LEU A 86 -13.60 8.01 -6.14
C LEU A 86 -14.56 7.63 -7.28
N ALA A 87 -14.75 6.35 -7.53
CA ALA A 87 -15.67 5.84 -8.55
C ALA A 87 -17.09 6.36 -8.33
N ARG A 88 -17.58 6.29 -7.08
CA ARG A 88 -18.89 6.84 -6.71
C ARG A 88 -18.99 8.35 -6.97
N GLN A 89 -17.93 9.12 -6.68
CA GLN A 89 -17.89 10.56 -6.92
C GLN A 89 -17.98 10.90 -8.41
N TYR A 90 -17.41 10.06 -9.28
CA TYR A 90 -17.47 10.22 -10.73
C TYR A 90 -18.67 9.51 -11.39
N GLY A 91 -19.51 8.82 -10.62
CA GLY A 91 -20.65 8.06 -11.15
C GLY A 91 -20.24 6.85 -11.97
N ILE A 92 -19.07 6.26 -11.71
CA ILE A 92 -18.53 5.10 -12.39
C ILE A 92 -18.78 3.85 -11.54
N GLY A 93 -19.41 2.82 -12.11
CA GLY A 93 -19.53 1.51 -11.45
C GLY A 93 -18.19 0.81 -11.34
N MET A 94 -17.96 0.10 -10.23
CA MET A 94 -16.71 -0.65 -10.01
C MET A 94 -16.48 -1.71 -11.10
N GLU A 95 -17.54 -2.24 -11.68
CA GLU A 95 -17.53 -3.19 -12.80
C GLU A 95 -16.92 -2.63 -14.10
N HIS A 96 -16.84 -1.30 -14.21
CA HIS A 96 -16.27 -0.59 -15.38
C HIS A 96 -14.82 -0.14 -15.14
N ILE A 97 -14.19 -0.58 -14.06
CA ILE A 97 -12.83 -0.18 -13.68
C ILE A 97 -11.87 -1.33 -13.92
N VAL A 98 -10.76 -1.04 -14.61
CA VAL A 98 -9.59 -1.89 -14.68
C VAL A 98 -8.60 -1.45 -13.60
N SER A 99 -8.06 -2.36 -12.82
CA SER A 99 -7.04 -2.07 -11.83
C SER A 99 -5.80 -2.93 -12.02
N PHE A 100 -4.63 -2.36 -11.70
CA PHE A 100 -3.35 -3.05 -11.74
C PHE A 100 -2.72 -3.04 -10.35
N GLY A 101 -2.12 -4.18 -9.95
CA GLY A 101 -1.50 -4.30 -8.64
C GLY A 101 -0.36 -5.30 -8.57
N ASN A 102 0.46 -5.18 -7.52
CA ASN A 102 1.62 -6.05 -7.32
C ASN A 102 1.82 -6.54 -5.88
N ALA A 103 1.22 -5.89 -4.88
CA ALA A 103 1.53 -6.11 -3.47
C ALA A 103 0.27 -6.33 -2.62
N GLU A 104 0.46 -6.68 -1.34
CA GLU A 104 -0.64 -6.96 -0.41
C GLU A 104 -1.62 -5.77 -0.25
N ASN A 105 -1.11 -4.54 -0.29
CA ASN A 105 -1.93 -3.33 -0.19
C ASN A 105 -2.80 -3.06 -1.44
N ASP A 106 -2.60 -3.79 -2.54
CA ASP A 106 -3.41 -3.71 -3.75
C ASP A 106 -4.59 -4.68 -3.76
N ILE A 107 -4.57 -5.71 -2.90
CA ILE A 107 -5.56 -6.79 -2.89
C ILE A 107 -6.97 -6.25 -2.73
N SER A 108 -7.18 -5.28 -1.83
CA SER A 108 -8.49 -4.67 -1.62
C SER A 108 -9.05 -3.98 -2.88
N MET A 109 -8.18 -3.38 -3.68
CA MET A 109 -8.52 -2.75 -4.94
C MET A 109 -8.78 -3.79 -6.03
N LEU A 110 -7.87 -4.76 -6.19
CA LEU A 110 -7.99 -5.84 -7.17
C LEU A 110 -9.27 -6.66 -6.95
N SER A 111 -9.66 -6.89 -5.70
CA SER A 111 -10.86 -7.67 -5.36
C SER A 111 -12.18 -6.94 -5.61
N LYS A 112 -12.17 -5.60 -5.74
CA LYS A 112 -13.37 -4.78 -5.89
C LYS A 112 -13.65 -4.35 -7.33
N THR A 113 -12.63 -4.35 -8.20
CA THR A 113 -12.77 -3.87 -9.58
C THR A 113 -13.30 -4.93 -10.53
N GLY A 114 -14.01 -4.50 -11.56
CA GLY A 114 -14.59 -5.39 -12.58
C GLY A 114 -13.53 -6.14 -13.39
N TYR A 115 -12.36 -5.54 -13.55
CA TYR A 115 -11.22 -6.20 -14.19
C TYR A 115 -9.92 -5.94 -13.44
N ALA A 116 -9.43 -6.94 -12.74
CA ALA A 116 -8.21 -6.88 -11.96
C ALA A 116 -7.06 -7.56 -12.71
N VAL A 117 -5.92 -6.89 -12.82
CA VAL A 117 -4.71 -7.37 -13.48
C VAL A 117 -3.52 -7.30 -12.52
N ALA A 118 -2.89 -8.42 -12.23
CA ALA A 118 -1.64 -8.43 -11.50
C ALA A 118 -0.46 -8.33 -12.47
N VAL A 119 0.64 -7.65 -12.06
CA VAL A 119 1.88 -7.74 -12.82
C VAL A 119 2.59 -9.07 -12.55
N ASN A 120 3.41 -9.54 -13.49
CA ASN A 120 4.06 -10.85 -13.39
C ASN A 120 4.90 -11.04 -12.12
N ASN A 121 5.53 -9.98 -11.62
CA ASN A 121 6.29 -9.99 -10.36
C ASN A 121 5.46 -9.64 -9.13
N ALA A 122 4.13 -9.68 -9.20
CA ALA A 122 3.25 -9.50 -8.06
C ALA A 122 3.39 -10.65 -7.04
N VAL A 123 3.03 -10.35 -5.80
CA VAL A 123 2.89 -11.38 -4.77
C VAL A 123 1.79 -12.37 -5.16
N GLU A 124 1.92 -13.63 -4.75
CA GLU A 124 1.00 -14.69 -5.17
C GLU A 124 -0.46 -14.38 -4.82
N HIS A 125 -0.70 -13.79 -3.66
CA HIS A 125 -2.04 -13.42 -3.25
C HIS A 125 -2.68 -12.35 -4.16
N ALA A 126 -1.91 -11.37 -4.65
CA ALA A 126 -2.40 -10.40 -5.64
C ALA A 126 -2.75 -11.08 -6.98
N LYS A 127 -1.95 -12.06 -7.41
CA LYS A 127 -2.25 -12.85 -8.64
C LYS A 127 -3.51 -13.69 -8.48
N LEU A 128 -3.71 -14.31 -7.30
CA LEU A 128 -4.88 -15.16 -7.04
C LEU A 128 -6.20 -14.39 -7.07
N VAL A 129 -6.22 -13.11 -6.64
CA VAL A 129 -7.44 -12.29 -6.67
C VAL A 129 -7.63 -11.57 -8.00
N SER A 130 -6.64 -11.60 -8.89
CA SER A 130 -6.69 -10.98 -10.20
C SER A 130 -7.29 -11.91 -11.25
N ARG A 131 -7.95 -11.31 -12.23
CA ARG A 131 -8.50 -12.04 -13.39
C ARG A 131 -7.41 -12.46 -14.36
N GLU A 132 -6.32 -11.70 -14.43
CA GLU A 132 -5.24 -11.87 -15.38
C GLU A 132 -3.90 -11.42 -14.81
N VAL A 133 -2.81 -11.92 -15.39
CA VAL A 133 -1.44 -11.52 -15.07
C VAL A 133 -0.80 -10.95 -16.34
N CYS A 134 -0.43 -9.66 -16.30
CA CYS A 134 0.29 -9.01 -17.40
C CYS A 134 1.81 -9.19 -17.27
N GLY A 135 2.58 -8.55 -18.17
CA GLY A 135 4.05 -8.57 -18.13
C GLY A 135 4.64 -8.01 -16.85
N HIS A 136 5.96 -8.21 -16.68
CA HIS A 136 6.71 -7.66 -15.54
C HIS A 136 6.68 -6.13 -15.56
N HIS A 137 6.61 -5.47 -14.39
CA HIS A 137 6.49 -4.01 -14.32
C HIS A 137 7.71 -3.28 -14.92
N ASN A 138 8.92 -3.85 -14.82
CA ASN A 138 10.13 -3.27 -15.40
C ASN A 138 10.21 -3.42 -16.93
N ASP A 139 9.33 -4.23 -17.53
CA ASP A 139 9.29 -4.52 -18.96
C ASP A 139 8.04 -3.88 -19.61
N ASP A 140 7.56 -2.77 -19.04
CA ASP A 140 6.37 -2.04 -19.50
C ASP A 140 5.09 -2.90 -19.54
N GLY A 141 5.01 -3.92 -18.65
CA GLY A 141 3.93 -4.92 -18.69
C GLY A 141 2.53 -4.31 -18.60
N VAL A 142 2.34 -3.28 -17.80
CA VAL A 142 1.05 -2.56 -17.69
C VAL A 142 0.75 -1.78 -18.97
N ALA A 143 1.74 -1.03 -19.50
CA ALA A 143 1.56 -0.24 -20.70
C ALA A 143 1.18 -1.12 -21.91
N ARG A 144 1.90 -2.22 -22.11
CA ARG A 144 1.62 -3.18 -23.19
C ARG A 144 0.23 -3.80 -23.06
N TRP A 145 -0.16 -4.15 -21.83
CA TRP A 145 -1.50 -4.67 -21.59
C TRP A 145 -2.58 -3.65 -21.97
N ILE A 146 -2.39 -2.36 -21.62
CA ILE A 146 -3.32 -1.28 -21.99
C ILE A 146 -3.39 -1.11 -23.51
N GLU A 147 -2.24 -1.12 -24.20
CA GLU A 147 -2.17 -1.02 -25.66
C GLU A 147 -2.92 -2.18 -26.35
N GLU A 148 -2.80 -3.40 -25.82
CA GLU A 148 -3.41 -4.60 -26.42
C GLU A 148 -4.90 -4.73 -26.15
N HIS A 149 -5.43 -4.15 -25.04
CA HIS A 149 -6.81 -4.42 -24.60
C HIS A 149 -7.71 -3.21 -24.57
N LEU A 150 -7.14 -1.98 -24.54
CA LEU A 150 -7.92 -0.75 -24.38
C LEU A 150 -7.73 0.27 -25.49
N LEU A 151 -6.72 0.15 -26.35
CA LEU A 151 -6.44 1.03 -27.48
C LEU A 151 -6.58 0.35 -28.82
#